data_5854aa5885e97393cf45ed88f59c4e6c
#
_entry.id   5854aa5885e97393cf45ed88f59c4e6c
#
_cell.length_a   1.000
_cell.length_b   1.000
_cell.length_c   1.000
_cell.angle_alpha   90.00
_cell.angle_beta   90.00
_cell.angle_gamma   90.00
#
_symmetry.space_group_name_H-M   'P 1'
#
loop_
_entity.id
_entity.type
_entity.pdbx_description
1 polymer ?
#
loop_
_entity_poly.entity_id
_entity_poly.type
_entity_poly.pdbx_seq_one_letter_code
_entity_poly.pdbx_strand_id
1 'polypeptide(L)'
;LAMFRLFRINYFNPIVKIFATYLEPVSKSIFFFLNPLLAALALSLLLKFVSFYIAYSSGYEPLTLFFISVVDVVNSCFRILFYCVIGSVILSWVAPGNNHPLLQIVEEMSDAILQPIRKFVPPMGGLDFTPIIGLVLLNLINTSFIQIISSMV
;
A
#
# COMPACT_ATOMS: atom_id res chain seq x y z
N LEU A 1 -6.08 -0.58 -5.77
CA LEU A 1 -7.47 -0.68 -5.36
C LEU A 1 -7.61 -1.05 -3.87
N ALA A 2 -7.00 -2.16 -3.40
CA ALA A 2 -7.07 -2.57 -2.00
C ALA A 2 -6.63 -1.45 -1.04
N MET A 3 -5.52 -0.78 -1.32
CA MET A 3 -5.01 0.32 -0.52
C MET A 3 -5.96 1.54 -0.52
N PHE A 4 -6.57 1.88 -1.65
CA PHE A 4 -7.55 2.98 -1.71
C PHE A 4 -8.73 2.71 -0.77
N ARG A 5 -9.17 1.46 -0.68
CA ARG A 5 -10.24 1.06 0.25
C ARG A 5 -9.77 1.02 1.71
N LEU A 6 -8.58 0.49 1.96
CA LEU A 6 -8.01 0.38 3.30
C LEU A 6 -7.85 1.76 3.95
N PHE A 7 -7.33 2.72 3.20
CA PHE A 7 -7.09 4.09 3.66
C PHE A 7 -8.26 5.05 3.39
N ARG A 8 -9.40 4.55 2.87
CA ARG A 8 -10.61 5.33 2.60
C ARG A 8 -10.36 6.54 1.70
N ILE A 9 -9.50 6.35 0.68
CA ILE A 9 -9.18 7.39 -0.29
C ILE A 9 -10.45 7.86 -1.01
N ASN A 10 -10.50 9.14 -1.32
CA ASN A 10 -11.66 9.77 -1.93
C ASN A 10 -12.01 9.15 -3.29
N TYR A 11 -13.15 8.46 -3.37
CA TYR A 11 -13.65 7.80 -4.59
C TYR A 11 -14.17 8.78 -5.65
N PHE A 12 -14.34 10.06 -5.33
CA PHE A 12 -14.63 11.10 -6.33
C PHE A 12 -13.39 11.50 -7.13
N ASN A 13 -12.20 11.14 -6.67
CA ASN A 13 -10.97 11.35 -7.41
C ASN A 13 -11.02 10.58 -8.75
N PRO A 14 -10.81 11.24 -9.90
CA PRO A 14 -10.94 10.62 -11.23
C PRO A 14 -10.02 9.42 -11.44
N ILE A 15 -8.82 9.44 -10.88
CA ILE A 15 -7.86 8.34 -10.97
C ILE A 15 -8.38 7.14 -10.16
N VAL A 16 -8.80 7.34 -8.92
CA VAL A 16 -9.39 6.28 -8.08
C VAL A 16 -10.61 5.68 -8.76
N LYS A 17 -11.46 6.52 -9.37
CA LYS A 17 -12.65 6.09 -10.11
C LYS A 17 -12.29 5.20 -11.30
N ILE A 18 -11.24 5.52 -12.06
CA ILE A 18 -10.77 4.67 -13.17
C ILE A 18 -10.39 3.29 -12.63
N PHE A 19 -9.53 3.21 -11.61
CA PHE A 19 -9.14 1.94 -11.01
C PHE A 19 -10.33 1.15 -10.45
N ALA A 20 -11.26 1.83 -9.79
CA ALA A 20 -12.47 1.19 -9.28
C ALA A 20 -13.34 0.63 -10.41
N THR A 21 -13.58 1.40 -11.47
CA THR A 21 -14.44 1.00 -12.57
C THR A 21 -13.95 -0.28 -13.28
N TYR A 22 -12.63 -0.42 -13.49
CA TYR A 22 -12.07 -1.56 -14.22
C TYR A 22 -11.70 -2.74 -13.32
N LEU A 23 -11.19 -2.50 -12.11
CA LEU A 23 -10.67 -3.58 -11.26
C LEU A 23 -11.70 -4.14 -10.28
N GLU A 24 -12.71 -3.37 -9.87
CA GLU A 24 -13.74 -3.89 -8.96
C GLU A 24 -14.61 -4.97 -9.59
N PRO A 25 -15.08 -4.84 -10.83
CA PRO A 25 -15.86 -5.91 -11.46
C PRO A 25 -15.07 -7.21 -11.53
N VAL A 26 -13.78 -7.13 -11.91
CA VAL A 26 -12.90 -8.31 -12.02
C VAL A 26 -12.72 -8.98 -10.65
N SER A 27 -12.36 -8.21 -9.61
CA SER A 27 -12.18 -8.76 -8.28
C SER A 27 -13.45 -9.34 -7.68
N LYS A 28 -14.60 -8.71 -7.91
CA LYS A 28 -15.90 -9.19 -7.45
C LYS A 28 -16.42 -10.39 -8.23
N SER A 29 -16.11 -10.50 -9.51
CA SER A 29 -16.50 -11.64 -10.33
C SER A 29 -15.80 -12.92 -9.89
N ILE A 30 -14.51 -12.82 -9.54
CA ILE A 30 -13.70 -13.97 -9.09
C ILE A 30 -13.99 -14.31 -7.63
N PHE A 31 -14.11 -13.30 -6.79
CA PHE A 31 -14.26 -13.42 -5.33
C PHE A 31 -15.58 -12.83 -4.84
N PHE A 32 -16.71 -13.24 -5.45
CA PHE A 32 -18.05 -12.69 -5.18
C PHE A 32 -18.51 -12.84 -3.73
N PHE A 33 -17.98 -13.82 -3.00
CA PHE A 33 -18.32 -14.11 -1.60
C PHE A 33 -17.50 -13.28 -0.60
N LEU A 34 -16.47 -12.53 -1.05
CA LEU A 34 -15.64 -11.68 -0.21
C LEU A 34 -16.10 -10.22 -0.28
N ASN A 35 -15.85 -9.49 0.80
CA ASN A 35 -16.02 -8.04 0.73
C ASN A 35 -15.01 -7.42 -0.27
N PRO A 36 -15.31 -6.23 -0.83
CA PRO A 36 -14.49 -5.66 -1.92
C PRO A 36 -13.03 -5.40 -1.58
N LEU A 37 -12.70 -5.19 -0.29
CA LEU A 37 -11.32 -5.06 0.17
C LEU A 37 -10.59 -6.41 0.08
N LEU A 38 -11.19 -7.44 0.67
CA LEU A 38 -10.60 -8.79 0.68
C LEU A 38 -10.54 -9.36 -0.73
N ALA A 39 -11.53 -9.11 -1.58
CA ALA A 39 -11.52 -9.51 -2.98
C ALA A 39 -10.35 -8.88 -3.75
N ALA A 40 -10.07 -7.60 -3.53
CA ALA A 40 -8.94 -6.93 -4.16
C ALA A 40 -7.58 -7.45 -3.66
N LEU A 41 -7.46 -7.76 -2.35
CA LEU A 41 -6.27 -8.39 -1.78
C LEU A 41 -6.07 -9.81 -2.31
N ALA A 42 -7.13 -10.62 -2.35
CA ALA A 42 -7.10 -11.98 -2.87
C ALA A 42 -6.71 -12.00 -4.35
N LEU A 43 -7.24 -11.09 -5.16
CA LEU A 43 -6.88 -10.96 -6.57
C LEU A 43 -5.38 -10.59 -6.72
N SER A 44 -4.87 -9.66 -5.94
CA SER A 44 -3.45 -9.28 -6.00
C SER A 44 -2.53 -10.43 -5.62
N LEU A 45 -2.90 -11.19 -4.57
CA LEU A 45 -2.16 -12.37 -4.14
C LEU A 45 -2.18 -13.47 -5.20
N LEU A 46 -3.36 -13.75 -5.80
CA LEU A 46 -3.50 -14.75 -6.85
C LEU A 46 -2.64 -14.39 -8.07
N LEU A 47 -2.68 -13.16 -8.53
CA LEU A 47 -1.87 -12.70 -9.66
C LEU A 47 -0.36 -12.82 -9.38
N LYS A 48 0.08 -12.47 -8.18
CA LYS A 48 1.47 -12.62 -7.76
C LYS A 48 1.88 -14.08 -7.66
N PHE A 49 1.05 -14.93 -7.06
CA PHE A 49 1.31 -16.36 -6.96
C PHE A 49 1.43 -17.01 -8.35
N VAL A 50 0.49 -16.73 -9.26
CA VAL A 50 0.55 -17.24 -10.63
C VAL A 50 1.82 -16.77 -11.35
N SER A 51 2.19 -15.50 -11.19
CA SER A 51 3.40 -14.95 -11.79
C SER A 51 4.67 -15.66 -11.30
N PHE A 52 4.80 -15.86 -9.97
CA PHE A 52 5.95 -16.59 -9.41
C PHE A 52 5.93 -18.08 -9.76
N TYR A 53 4.75 -18.68 -9.79
CA TYR A 53 4.63 -20.09 -10.20
C TYR A 53 5.12 -20.31 -11.63
N ILE A 54 4.70 -19.47 -12.57
CA ILE A 54 5.17 -19.55 -13.97
C ILE A 54 6.69 -19.35 -14.08
N ALA A 55 7.24 -18.42 -13.28
CA ALA A 55 8.66 -18.07 -13.36
C ALA A 55 9.59 -19.06 -12.65
N TYR A 56 9.15 -19.68 -11.55
CA TYR A 56 10.05 -20.37 -10.60
C TYR A 56 9.58 -21.77 -10.20
N SER A 57 8.52 -22.35 -10.79
CA SER A 57 7.99 -23.67 -10.42
C SER A 57 8.97 -24.84 -10.58
N SER A 58 10.02 -24.69 -11.38
CA SER A 58 11.07 -25.69 -11.55
C SER A 58 12.07 -25.77 -10.38
N GLY A 59 12.13 -24.74 -9.56
CA GLY A 59 13.14 -24.63 -8.47
C GLY A 59 12.57 -24.54 -7.06
N TYR A 60 11.26 -24.28 -6.92
CA TYR A 60 10.64 -24.08 -5.62
C TYR A 60 9.31 -24.81 -5.49
N GLU A 61 8.99 -25.26 -4.29
CA GLU A 61 7.70 -25.88 -3.99
C GLU A 61 6.56 -24.83 -4.04
N PRO A 62 5.33 -25.23 -4.42
CA PRO A 62 4.18 -24.30 -4.50
C PRO A 62 3.89 -23.56 -3.19
N LEU A 63 4.10 -24.21 -2.04
CA LEU A 63 3.89 -23.59 -0.73
C LEU A 63 4.88 -22.44 -0.48
N THR A 64 6.15 -22.66 -0.81
CA THR A 64 7.19 -21.63 -0.72
C THR A 64 6.86 -20.43 -1.63
N LEU A 65 6.43 -20.69 -2.87
CA LEU A 65 6.02 -19.64 -3.79
C LEU A 65 4.79 -18.86 -3.30
N PHE A 66 3.88 -19.51 -2.59
CA PHE A 66 2.75 -18.85 -1.96
C PHE A 66 3.21 -17.87 -0.87
N PHE A 67 4.09 -18.29 0.04
CA PHE A 67 4.62 -17.40 1.08
C PHE A 67 5.43 -16.24 0.50
N ILE A 68 6.25 -16.48 -0.52
CA ILE A 68 6.96 -15.42 -1.24
C ILE A 68 5.97 -14.42 -1.85
N SER A 69 4.85 -14.89 -2.39
CA SER A 69 3.81 -14.03 -2.97
C SER A 69 3.14 -13.16 -1.91
N VAL A 70 2.87 -13.70 -0.73
CA VAL A 70 2.33 -12.93 0.42
C VAL A 70 3.31 -11.84 0.83
N VAL A 71 4.58 -12.19 1.02
CA VAL A 71 5.64 -11.22 1.36
C VAL A 71 5.73 -10.12 0.32
N ASP A 72 5.71 -10.44 -0.96
CA ASP A 72 5.85 -9.46 -2.04
C ASP A 72 4.64 -8.51 -2.13
N VAL A 73 3.42 -9.02 -1.95
CA VAL A 73 2.20 -8.18 -1.90
C VAL A 73 2.27 -7.20 -0.73
N VAL A 74 2.62 -7.67 0.46
CA VAL A 74 2.73 -6.82 1.66
C VAL A 74 3.86 -5.80 1.50
N ASN A 75 5.04 -6.24 1.06
CA ASN A 75 6.18 -5.35 0.81
C ASN A 75 5.85 -4.27 -0.24
N SER A 76 5.09 -4.63 -1.28
CA SER A 76 4.63 -3.66 -2.28
C SER A 76 3.71 -2.59 -1.66
N CYS A 77 2.82 -2.98 -0.73
CA CYS A 77 1.99 -2.02 0.01
C CYS A 77 2.84 -1.06 0.86
N PHE A 78 3.79 -1.57 1.62
CA PHE A 78 4.70 -0.74 2.42
C PHE A 78 5.54 0.20 1.54
N ARG A 79 6.02 -0.28 0.39
CA ARG A 79 6.78 0.53 -0.56
C ARG A 79 5.94 1.68 -1.13
N ILE A 80 4.68 1.43 -1.48
CA ILE A 80 3.78 2.49 -1.95
C ILE A 80 3.58 3.54 -0.86
N LEU A 81 3.30 3.13 0.39
CA LEU A 81 3.14 4.05 1.51
C LEU A 81 4.41 4.87 1.78
N PHE A 82 5.56 4.21 1.73
CA PHE A 82 6.86 4.85 1.91
C PHE A 82 7.08 5.97 0.88
N TYR A 83 6.81 5.70 -0.41
CA TYR A 83 6.91 6.70 -1.46
C TYR A 83 5.82 7.78 -1.37
N CYS A 84 4.63 7.47 -0.89
CA CYS A 84 3.60 8.47 -0.64
C CYS A 84 4.04 9.45 0.46
N VAL A 85 4.62 8.97 1.56
CA VAL A 85 5.13 9.83 2.62
C VAL A 85 6.27 10.73 2.11
N ILE A 86 7.24 10.19 1.37
CA ILE A 86 8.30 11.01 0.76
C ILE A 86 7.71 12.02 -0.22
N GLY A 87 6.81 11.56 -1.08
CA GLY A 87 6.15 12.40 -2.08
C GLY A 87 5.38 13.56 -1.45
N SER A 88 4.63 13.32 -0.38
CA SER A 88 3.86 14.37 0.31
C SER A 88 4.77 15.44 0.92
N VAL A 89 5.94 15.05 1.47
CA VAL A 89 6.93 16.02 1.98
C VAL A 89 7.47 16.89 0.87
N ILE A 90 7.85 16.30 -0.27
CA ILE A 90 8.36 17.04 -1.43
C ILE A 90 7.27 17.98 -1.97
N LEU A 91 6.03 17.49 -2.10
CA LEU A 91 4.91 18.25 -2.62
C LEU A 91 4.56 19.45 -1.74
N SER A 92 4.68 19.32 -0.42
CA SER A 92 4.43 20.43 0.50
C SER A 92 5.36 21.64 0.26
N TRP A 93 6.52 21.41 -0.36
CA TRP A 93 7.50 22.45 -0.67
C TRP A 93 7.42 22.92 -2.13
N VAL A 94 7.23 21.98 -3.06
CA VAL A 94 7.30 22.27 -4.52
C VAL A 94 5.99 22.75 -5.07
N ALA A 95 4.86 22.25 -4.57
CA ALA A 95 3.53 22.52 -5.11
C ALA A 95 2.47 22.64 -4.01
N PRO A 96 2.62 23.55 -3.04
CA PRO A 96 1.67 23.71 -1.95
C PRO A 96 0.28 24.06 -2.48
N GLY A 97 -0.75 23.32 -2.06
CA GLY A 97 -2.14 23.58 -2.45
C GLY A 97 -2.51 23.16 -3.89
N ASN A 98 -1.70 22.35 -4.55
CA ASN A 98 -2.02 21.87 -5.90
C ASN A 98 -3.16 20.83 -5.83
N ASN A 99 -4.23 21.09 -6.61
CA ASN A 99 -5.42 20.24 -6.67
C ASN A 99 -5.35 19.13 -7.73
N HIS A 100 -4.15 18.74 -8.19
CA HIS A 100 -4.03 17.66 -9.17
C HIS A 100 -4.45 16.31 -8.55
N PRO A 101 -5.33 15.52 -9.18
CA PRO A 101 -5.89 14.30 -8.61
C PRO A 101 -4.85 13.28 -8.12
N LEU A 102 -3.73 13.14 -8.81
CA LEU A 102 -2.65 12.23 -8.40
C LEU A 102 -1.97 12.70 -7.12
N LEU A 103 -1.76 14.00 -6.96
CA LEU A 103 -1.14 14.57 -5.77
C LEU A 103 -2.05 14.43 -4.56
N GLN A 104 -3.36 14.59 -4.72
CA GLN A 104 -4.35 14.34 -3.67
C GLN A 104 -4.29 12.90 -3.14
N ILE A 105 -4.12 11.89 -4.02
CA ILE A 105 -3.97 10.50 -3.60
C ILE A 105 -2.70 10.33 -2.74
N VAL A 106 -1.58 10.92 -3.15
CA VAL A 106 -0.32 10.86 -2.41
C VAL A 106 -0.48 11.48 -1.02
N GLU A 107 -1.11 12.65 -0.94
CA GLU A 107 -1.38 13.34 0.32
C GLU A 107 -2.33 12.54 1.22
N GLU A 108 -3.47 12.05 0.70
CA GLU A 108 -4.44 11.26 1.47
C GLU A 108 -3.82 9.96 2.00
N MET A 109 -3.01 9.26 1.20
CA MET A 109 -2.32 8.03 1.64
C MET A 109 -1.25 8.33 2.68
N SER A 110 -0.50 9.41 2.52
CA SER A 110 0.49 9.86 3.50
C SER A 110 -0.17 10.25 4.81
N ASP A 111 -1.24 11.05 4.75
CA ASP A 111 -1.96 11.51 5.93
C ASP A 111 -2.58 10.37 6.73
N ALA A 112 -3.05 9.32 6.09
CA ALA A 112 -3.57 8.13 6.76
C ALA A 112 -2.52 7.49 7.71
N ILE A 113 -1.23 7.60 7.37
CA ILE A 113 -0.12 7.11 8.19
C ILE A 113 0.35 8.17 9.20
N LEU A 114 0.43 9.44 8.77
CA LEU A 114 1.02 10.50 9.58
C LEU A 114 0.07 11.08 10.62
N GLN A 115 -1.25 11.12 10.36
CA GLN A 115 -2.22 11.65 11.31
C GLN A 115 -2.18 10.99 12.70
N PRO A 116 -2.14 9.63 12.83
CA PRO A 116 -2.01 9.03 14.15
C PRO A 116 -0.69 9.41 14.83
N ILE A 117 0.42 9.57 14.09
CA ILE A 117 1.73 9.93 14.63
C ILE A 117 1.73 11.39 15.11
N ARG A 118 1.11 12.31 14.36
CA ARG A 118 0.96 13.74 14.73
C ARG A 118 0.26 13.95 16.07
N LYS A 119 -0.56 12.99 16.53
CA LYS A 119 -1.20 13.06 17.85
C LYS A 119 -0.20 12.91 18.99
N PHE A 120 0.90 12.19 18.77
CA PHE A 120 1.94 11.92 19.76
C PHE A 120 3.16 12.84 19.60
N VAL A 121 3.42 13.30 18.39
CA VAL A 121 4.58 14.14 18.04
C VAL A 121 4.08 15.43 17.40
N PRO A 122 3.80 16.45 18.20
CA PRO A 122 3.39 17.76 17.68
C PRO A 122 4.55 18.44 16.94
N PRO A 123 4.26 19.31 15.96
CA PRO A 123 5.29 20.06 15.25
C PRO A 123 6.10 20.92 16.23
N MET A 124 7.42 20.91 16.08
CA MET A 124 8.34 21.65 16.93
C MET A 124 9.09 22.70 16.11
N GLY A 125 9.07 23.95 16.56
CA GLY A 125 9.76 25.05 15.87
C GLY A 125 9.26 25.32 14.43
N GLY A 126 8.00 24.95 14.11
CA GLY A 126 7.43 25.09 12.75
C GLY A 126 7.81 23.97 11.79
N LEU A 127 8.60 22.99 12.24
CA LEU A 127 8.96 21.80 11.45
C LEU A 127 8.14 20.58 11.89
N ASP A 128 7.61 19.85 10.91
CA ASP A 128 6.90 18.59 11.12
C ASP A 128 7.89 17.41 10.98
N PHE A 129 8.23 16.79 12.11
CA PHE A 129 9.12 15.61 12.16
C PHE A 129 8.37 14.29 11.98
N THR A 130 7.03 14.32 11.91
CA THR A 130 6.23 13.09 11.79
C THR A 130 6.54 12.26 10.55
N PRO A 131 6.89 12.82 9.38
CA PRO A 131 7.27 12.01 8.22
C PRO A 131 8.51 11.15 8.48
N ILE A 132 9.51 11.66 9.18
CA ILE A 132 10.74 10.91 9.51
C ILE A 132 10.38 9.70 10.40
N ILE A 133 9.58 9.94 11.44
CA ILE A 133 9.12 8.89 12.34
C ILE A 133 8.25 7.88 11.57
N GLY A 134 7.35 8.35 10.71
CA GLY A 134 6.51 7.51 9.86
C GLY A 134 7.33 6.59 8.95
N LEU A 135 8.37 7.11 8.30
CA LEU A 135 9.26 6.32 7.43
C LEU A 135 10.05 5.26 8.24
N VAL A 136 10.55 5.62 9.42
CA VAL A 136 11.25 4.66 10.30
C VAL A 136 10.30 3.56 10.76
N LEU A 137 9.08 3.90 11.19
CA LEU A 137 8.08 2.93 11.62
C LEU A 137 7.65 2.01 10.47
N LEU A 138 7.37 2.56 9.28
CA LEU A 138 7.04 1.76 8.09
C LEU A 138 8.15 0.77 7.75
N ASN A 139 9.41 1.21 7.79
CA ASN A 139 10.55 0.34 7.52
C ASN A 139 10.71 -0.75 8.57
N LEU A 140 10.60 -0.40 9.87
CA LEU A 140 10.68 -1.34 10.98
C LEU A 140 9.59 -2.44 10.88
N ILE A 141 8.34 -2.04 10.66
CA ILE A 141 7.22 -2.97 10.55
C ILE A 141 7.41 -3.89 9.34
N ASN A 142 7.78 -3.32 8.17
CA ASN A 142 8.02 -4.11 6.97
C ASN A 142 9.14 -5.12 7.15
N THR A 143 10.27 -4.70 7.71
CA THR A 143 11.42 -5.59 7.94
C THR A 143 11.07 -6.70 8.93
N SER A 144 10.39 -6.37 10.03
CA SER A 144 9.94 -7.36 11.01
C SER A 144 8.97 -8.37 10.39
N PHE A 145 8.03 -7.91 9.56
CA PHE A 145 7.10 -8.79 8.86
C PHE A 145 7.84 -9.78 7.93
N ILE A 146 8.79 -9.28 7.13
CA ILE A 146 9.59 -10.12 6.22
C ILE A 146 10.38 -11.15 7.02
N GLN A 147 11.03 -10.76 8.13
CA GLN A 147 11.80 -11.68 8.98
C GLN A 147 10.93 -12.79 9.58
N ILE A 148 9.74 -12.45 10.08
CA ILE A 148 8.80 -13.45 10.64
C ILE A 148 8.42 -14.48 9.57
N ILE A 149 8.02 -14.04 8.38
CA ILE A 149 7.61 -14.96 7.32
C ILE A 149 8.81 -15.79 6.81
N SER A 150 9.99 -15.17 6.64
CA SER A 150 11.19 -15.90 6.20
C SER A 150 11.68 -16.94 7.20
N SER A 151 11.33 -16.82 8.47
CA SER A 151 11.63 -17.85 9.49
C SER A 151 10.67 -19.04 9.47
N MET A 152 9.57 -18.94 8.71
CA MET A 152 8.54 -19.99 8.59
C MET A 152 8.71 -20.85 7.32
N VAL A 153 9.55 -20.40 6.38
CA VAL A 153 9.79 -21.00 5.07
C VAL A 153 11.23 -21.47 4.95
#